data_d414da20885ed7d85b270589aef23fa1
#
_entry.id   d414da20885ed7d85b270589aef23fa1
#
_cell.length_a   1.000
_cell.length_b   1.000
_cell.length_c   1.000
_cell.angle_alpha   90.00
_cell.angle_beta   90.00
_cell.angle_gamma   90.00
#
_symmetry.space_group_name_H-M   'P 1'
#
loop_
_entity.id
_entity.type
_entity.pdbx_description
1 polymer ?
#
loop_
_entity_poly.entity_id
_entity_poly.type
_entity_poly.pdbx_seq_one_letter_code
_entity_poly.pdbx_strand_id
1 'polypeptide(L)'
;RVNLYNGDNAAALADAQAVITGSPYKLYTIEDYTKVWIQEFTSESILEFKITTTNNAQRNSVGYYCDSEGYGECAFVEDAPLYTYLVANPDDIRSKLIKDQTSGSESGYYPAKYPGREGNMYVNNPKIIRLSDVYLIAAEAAVKTGGDAASYINTLRKNRITGYEDVTSVTLEDILFERRVELFAENSMAFDYWRNKMSVNNPYVGEVKYNDYRTILPIPLDELNLGDALVQNPGY
;
A
#
# COMPACT_ATOMS: atom_id res chain seq x y z
N ARG A 1 -7.22 -9.28 7.20
CA ARG A 1 -7.54 -9.06 5.77
C ARG A 1 -8.66 -9.98 5.28
N VAL A 2 -8.56 -11.30 5.40
CA VAL A 2 -9.56 -12.25 4.87
C VAL A 2 -10.98 -11.88 5.31
N ASN A 3 -11.22 -11.74 6.62
CA ASN A 3 -12.54 -11.39 7.14
C ASN A 3 -13.05 -10.03 6.62
N LEU A 4 -12.16 -9.02 6.51
CA LEU A 4 -12.51 -7.71 5.95
C LEU A 4 -12.93 -7.83 4.47
N TYR A 5 -12.21 -8.62 3.68
CA TYR A 5 -12.52 -8.84 2.26
C TYR A 5 -13.82 -9.65 2.06
N ASN A 6 -14.12 -10.56 2.97
CA ASN A 6 -15.39 -11.31 2.99
C ASN A 6 -16.57 -10.49 3.52
N GLY A 7 -16.35 -9.26 4.00
CA GLY A 7 -17.41 -8.42 4.57
C GLY A 7 -17.76 -8.74 6.02
N ASP A 8 -17.08 -9.68 6.67
CA ASP A 8 -17.24 -9.96 8.11
C ASP A 8 -16.44 -8.93 8.92
N ASN A 9 -17.01 -7.73 9.02
CA ASN A 9 -16.34 -6.62 9.68
C ASN A 9 -16.19 -6.85 11.20
N ALA A 10 -17.10 -7.59 11.84
CA ALA A 10 -17.01 -7.88 13.26
C ALA A 10 -15.82 -8.81 13.56
N ALA A 11 -15.66 -9.88 12.79
CA ALA A 11 -14.51 -10.77 12.92
C ALA A 11 -13.20 -10.06 12.53
N ALA A 12 -13.21 -9.22 11.48
CA ALA A 12 -12.05 -8.43 11.07
C ALA A 12 -11.56 -7.48 12.17
N LEU A 13 -12.50 -6.82 12.87
CA LEU A 13 -12.21 -5.95 14.00
C LEU A 13 -11.60 -6.74 15.17
N ALA A 14 -12.21 -7.87 15.53
CA ALA A 14 -11.73 -8.71 16.62
C ALA A 14 -10.32 -9.24 16.35
N ASP A 15 -10.05 -9.75 15.14
CA ASP A 15 -8.73 -10.22 14.74
C ASP A 15 -7.68 -9.09 14.78
N ALA A 16 -8.02 -7.92 14.25
CA ALA A 16 -7.12 -6.77 14.25
C ALA A 16 -6.79 -6.31 15.68
N GLN A 17 -7.79 -6.22 16.56
CA GLN A 17 -7.60 -5.91 17.98
C GLN A 17 -6.71 -6.91 18.69
N ALA A 18 -6.89 -8.21 18.43
CA ALA A 18 -6.06 -9.26 19.01
C ALA A 18 -4.58 -9.10 18.61
N VAL A 19 -4.31 -8.73 17.34
CA VAL A 19 -2.94 -8.45 16.89
C VAL A 19 -2.40 -7.17 17.53
N ILE A 20 -3.16 -6.08 17.55
CA ILE A 20 -2.73 -4.79 18.11
C ILE A 20 -2.37 -4.93 19.60
N THR A 21 -3.16 -5.67 20.36
CA THR A 21 -2.99 -5.77 21.82
C THR A 21 -2.09 -6.93 22.27
N GLY A 22 -2.06 -8.04 21.53
CA GLY A 22 -1.43 -9.29 21.94
C GLY A 22 -0.09 -9.60 21.25
N SER A 23 0.31 -8.85 20.22
CA SER A 23 1.55 -9.12 19.48
C SER A 23 2.72 -8.24 19.97
N PRO A 24 3.97 -8.64 19.68
CA PRO A 24 5.15 -7.84 19.98
C PRO A 24 5.39 -6.68 19.00
N TYR A 25 4.59 -6.59 17.92
CA TYR A 25 4.79 -5.58 16.88
C TYR A 25 4.49 -4.17 17.38
N LYS A 26 5.20 -3.17 16.84
CA LYS A 26 5.04 -1.76 17.18
C LYS A 26 5.08 -0.91 15.93
N LEU A 27 4.25 0.14 15.86
CA LEU A 27 4.30 1.11 14.79
C LEU A 27 5.69 1.75 14.70
N TYR A 28 6.16 2.01 13.48
CA TYR A 28 7.33 2.83 13.28
C TYR A 28 7.08 4.22 13.84
N THR A 29 8.06 4.77 14.51
CA THR A 29 8.03 6.16 14.94
C THR A 29 8.30 7.09 13.77
N ILE A 30 7.95 8.39 13.90
CA ILE A 30 8.31 9.42 12.91
C ILE A 30 9.83 9.40 12.66
N GLU A 31 10.63 9.24 13.72
CA GLU A 31 12.09 9.25 13.65
C GLU A 31 12.69 8.08 12.85
N ASP A 32 12.05 6.91 12.88
CA ASP A 32 12.54 5.69 12.24
C ASP A 32 11.93 5.45 10.85
N TYR A 33 10.80 6.08 10.53
CA TYR A 33 9.97 5.74 9.37
C TYR A 33 10.71 5.72 8.04
N THR A 34 11.66 6.65 7.82
CA THR A 34 12.45 6.67 6.58
C THR A 34 13.57 5.64 6.55
N LYS A 35 14.04 5.20 7.72
CA LYS A 35 15.18 4.28 7.87
C LYS A 35 14.78 2.81 7.73
N VAL A 36 13.52 2.47 8.04
CA VAL A 36 13.07 1.06 8.09
C VAL A 36 12.98 0.38 6.72
N TRP A 37 12.99 1.16 5.64
CA TRP A 37 12.86 0.62 4.28
C TRP A 37 14.10 -0.08 3.76
N ILE A 38 15.27 0.19 4.35
CA ILE A 38 16.52 -0.54 4.08
C ILE A 38 16.77 -1.67 5.10
N GLN A 39 15.93 -1.81 6.12
CA GLN A 39 16.07 -2.80 7.19
C GLN A 39 15.18 -4.02 6.96
N GLU A 40 15.60 -5.15 7.52
CA GLU A 40 14.86 -6.42 7.46
C GLU A 40 14.11 -6.67 8.76
N PHE A 41 12.91 -7.26 8.66
CA PHE A 41 12.11 -7.76 9.80
C PHE A 41 11.99 -6.77 10.95
N THR A 42 11.63 -5.56 10.61
CA THR A 42 11.50 -4.44 11.56
C THR A 42 10.25 -4.54 12.43
N SER A 43 10.10 -3.62 13.40
CA SER A 43 9.06 -3.70 14.43
C SER A 43 7.61 -3.74 13.92
N GLU A 44 7.31 -3.20 12.74
CA GLU A 44 5.98 -3.32 12.11
C GLU A 44 5.82 -4.55 11.21
N SER A 45 6.90 -5.20 10.78
CA SER A 45 6.85 -6.27 9.78
C SER A 45 6.28 -7.55 10.38
N ILE A 46 5.02 -7.85 10.06
CA ILE A 46 4.35 -9.10 10.46
C ILE A 46 4.67 -10.21 9.46
N LEU A 47 4.64 -9.88 8.17
CA LEU A 47 5.04 -10.77 7.09
C LEU A 47 5.90 -10.00 6.09
N GLU A 48 7.09 -10.51 5.87
CA GLU A 48 8.09 -9.92 4.95
C GLU A 48 8.83 -11.04 4.23
N PHE A 49 9.05 -10.91 2.93
CA PHE A 49 9.86 -11.86 2.18
C PHE A 49 11.32 -11.41 2.15
N LYS A 50 12.20 -12.32 2.54
CA LYS A 50 13.64 -12.07 2.49
C LYS A 50 14.16 -12.16 1.07
N ILE A 51 14.69 -11.05 0.57
CA ILE A 51 15.35 -10.94 -0.74
C ILE A 51 16.86 -10.74 -0.50
N THR A 52 17.69 -11.44 -1.26
CA THR A 52 19.15 -11.38 -1.14
C THR A 52 19.80 -11.06 -2.47
N THR A 53 21.09 -10.77 -2.48
CA THR A 53 21.87 -10.54 -3.70
C THR A 53 21.89 -11.76 -4.63
N THR A 54 21.81 -12.97 -4.07
CA THR A 54 21.80 -14.24 -4.83
C THR A 54 20.41 -14.78 -5.12
N ASN A 55 19.37 -14.31 -4.39
CA ASN A 55 17.99 -14.72 -4.57
C ASN A 55 17.10 -13.49 -4.65
N ASN A 56 16.95 -12.96 -5.84
CA ASN A 56 16.09 -11.81 -6.15
C ASN A 56 15.48 -11.94 -7.55
N ALA A 57 14.46 -11.14 -7.83
CA ALA A 57 13.75 -11.18 -9.10
C ALA A 57 14.44 -10.34 -10.22
N GLN A 58 15.64 -9.82 -9.98
CA GLN A 58 16.38 -8.98 -10.91
C GLN A 58 15.49 -7.83 -11.45
N ARG A 59 15.34 -7.70 -12.78
CA ARG A 59 14.50 -6.66 -13.41
C ARG A 59 13.01 -6.80 -13.10
N ASN A 60 12.56 -7.92 -12.56
CA ASN A 60 11.18 -8.11 -12.07
C ASN A 60 11.03 -7.76 -10.59
N SER A 61 12.04 -7.14 -9.96
CA SER A 61 11.97 -6.68 -8.58
C SER A 61 11.20 -5.37 -8.46
N VAL A 62 10.51 -5.18 -7.34
CA VAL A 62 9.77 -3.94 -7.07
C VAL A 62 10.67 -2.70 -7.08
N GLY A 63 11.92 -2.82 -6.63
CA GLY A 63 12.89 -1.72 -6.68
C GLY A 63 13.19 -1.28 -8.10
N TYR A 64 13.28 -2.21 -9.05
CA TYR A 64 13.53 -1.90 -10.45
C TYR A 64 12.33 -1.20 -11.13
N TYR A 65 11.10 -1.54 -10.74
CA TYR A 65 9.89 -0.83 -11.18
C TYR A 65 9.77 0.57 -10.58
N CYS A 66 10.28 0.77 -9.36
CA CYS A 66 10.20 2.04 -8.62
C CYS A 66 11.45 2.93 -8.77
N ASP A 67 12.23 2.77 -9.84
CA ASP A 67 13.45 3.55 -10.07
C ASP A 67 13.53 4.01 -11.52
N SER A 68 13.99 5.27 -11.75
CA SER A 68 14.17 5.85 -13.09
C SER A 68 15.27 5.16 -13.90
N GLU A 69 16.25 4.53 -13.23
CA GLU A 69 17.28 3.72 -13.89
C GLU A 69 16.80 2.29 -14.21
N GLY A 70 15.58 1.95 -13.73
CA GLY A 70 14.89 0.71 -14.03
C GLY A 70 13.81 0.88 -15.09
N TYR A 71 12.61 0.34 -14.82
CA TYR A 71 11.46 0.52 -15.72
C TYR A 71 10.71 1.84 -15.51
N GLY A 72 10.83 2.48 -14.34
CA GLY A 72 10.17 3.74 -14.06
C GLY A 72 8.64 3.69 -14.00
N GLU A 73 8.05 2.50 -13.89
CA GLU A 73 6.58 2.34 -14.02
C GLU A 73 5.79 2.74 -12.76
N CYS A 74 6.49 2.87 -11.61
CA CYS A 74 5.86 3.25 -10.35
C CYS A 74 5.98 4.75 -10.03
N ALA A 75 6.20 5.60 -11.01
CA ALA A 75 6.25 7.04 -10.81
C ALA A 75 4.96 7.58 -10.20
N PHE A 76 5.06 8.58 -9.34
CA PHE A 76 3.90 9.33 -8.89
C PHE A 76 3.30 10.13 -10.06
N VAL A 77 1.99 10.13 -10.14
CA VAL A 77 1.27 11.06 -11.01
C VAL A 77 1.11 12.36 -10.24
N GLU A 78 1.75 13.44 -10.70
CA GLU A 78 1.90 14.70 -9.97
C GLU A 78 0.57 15.36 -9.58
N ASP A 79 -0.45 15.28 -10.45
CA ASP A 79 -1.78 15.83 -10.17
C ASP A 79 -2.69 14.87 -9.39
N ALA A 80 -2.19 13.66 -9.03
CA ALA A 80 -3.00 12.70 -8.30
C ALA A 80 -3.12 13.09 -6.82
N PRO A 81 -4.27 12.80 -6.17
CA PRO A 81 -4.53 13.17 -4.77
C PRO A 81 -3.45 12.71 -3.78
N LEU A 82 -2.82 11.55 -4.02
CA LEU A 82 -1.74 11.04 -3.16
C LEU A 82 -0.51 11.95 -3.21
N TYR A 83 -0.02 12.26 -4.41
CA TYR A 83 1.17 13.09 -4.57
C TYR A 83 0.91 14.51 -4.05
N THR A 84 -0.21 15.11 -4.45
CA THR A 84 -0.63 16.43 -3.99
C THR A 84 -0.70 16.51 -2.44
N TYR A 85 -1.28 15.48 -1.81
CA TYR A 85 -1.31 15.40 -0.34
C TYR A 85 0.10 15.36 0.25
N LEU A 86 0.95 14.46 -0.22
CA LEU A 86 2.29 14.27 0.34
C LEU A 86 3.15 15.54 0.22
N VAL A 87 3.06 16.24 -0.92
CA VAL A 87 3.81 17.50 -1.14
C VAL A 87 3.28 18.64 -0.27
N ALA A 88 1.95 18.71 -0.08
CA ALA A 88 1.32 19.76 0.71
C ALA A 88 1.49 19.57 2.23
N ASN A 89 1.88 18.38 2.70
CA ASN A 89 1.99 18.05 4.13
C ASN A 89 3.42 17.64 4.53
N PRO A 90 4.37 18.57 4.59
CA PRO A 90 5.78 18.27 4.90
C PRO A 90 6.01 17.75 6.34
N ASP A 91 5.06 18.00 7.26
CA ASP A 91 5.06 17.49 8.63
C ASP A 91 4.65 16.01 8.71
N ASP A 92 4.07 15.47 7.64
CA ASP A 92 3.83 14.03 7.49
C ASP A 92 5.13 13.38 7.01
N ILE A 93 5.71 12.50 7.83
CA ILE A 93 6.99 11.82 7.52
C ILE A 93 6.94 11.03 6.22
N ARG A 94 5.75 10.60 5.78
CA ARG A 94 5.56 9.86 4.54
C ARG A 94 5.88 10.69 3.30
N SER A 95 5.82 12.03 3.40
CA SER A 95 6.28 12.95 2.36
C SER A 95 7.76 12.78 2.01
N LYS A 96 8.58 12.34 2.97
CA LYS A 96 10.02 12.09 2.77
C LYS A 96 10.31 10.82 1.96
N LEU A 97 9.28 10.03 1.65
CA LEU A 97 9.40 8.86 0.78
C LEU A 97 9.07 9.17 -0.70
N ILE A 98 9.08 10.43 -1.08
CA ILE A 98 9.12 10.88 -2.48
C ILE A 98 10.57 11.04 -2.86
N LYS A 99 11.02 10.27 -3.86
CA LYS A 99 12.36 10.35 -4.44
C LYS A 99 12.29 11.14 -5.74
N ASP A 100 13.01 12.26 -5.81
CA ASP A 100 13.18 13.02 -7.04
C ASP A 100 14.28 12.38 -7.89
N GLN A 101 13.95 11.94 -9.09
CA GLN A 101 14.86 11.36 -10.07
C GLN A 101 14.71 12.07 -11.42
N THR A 102 15.05 13.35 -11.46
CA THR A 102 14.93 14.17 -12.67
C THR A 102 16.08 13.98 -13.67
N SER A 103 17.08 13.18 -13.35
CA SER A 103 18.30 12.97 -14.16
C SER A 103 18.39 11.61 -14.86
N GLY A 104 17.39 10.73 -14.72
CA GLY A 104 17.37 9.41 -15.35
C GLY A 104 16.75 9.42 -16.75
N SER A 105 16.70 8.24 -17.38
CA SER A 105 15.99 8.04 -18.66
C SER A 105 14.48 8.26 -18.55
N GLU A 106 13.93 7.96 -17.37
CA GLU A 106 12.53 8.14 -17.00
C GLU A 106 12.46 9.13 -15.84
N SER A 107 12.58 10.43 -16.12
CA SER A 107 12.55 11.47 -15.08
C SER A 107 11.18 11.56 -14.41
N GLY A 108 11.16 11.75 -13.08
CA GLY A 108 9.93 11.87 -12.31
C GLY A 108 10.13 11.71 -10.81
N TYR A 109 9.02 11.57 -10.10
CA TYR A 109 8.98 11.35 -8.66
C TYR A 109 8.60 9.90 -8.36
N TYR A 110 9.40 9.22 -7.54
CA TYR A 110 9.27 7.78 -7.29
C TYR A 110 9.11 7.46 -5.81
N PRO A 111 8.45 6.33 -5.46
CA PRO A 111 8.41 5.85 -4.10
C PRO A 111 9.80 5.45 -3.58
N ALA A 112 10.24 6.04 -2.46
CA ALA A 112 11.50 5.69 -1.82
C ALA A 112 11.40 4.51 -0.84
N LYS A 113 10.34 3.71 -0.90
CA LYS A 113 10.16 2.51 -0.06
C LYS A 113 11.05 1.31 -0.47
N TYR A 114 11.61 1.36 -1.67
CA TYR A 114 12.43 0.28 -2.23
C TYR A 114 13.79 0.79 -2.70
N PRO A 115 14.62 1.34 -1.79
CA PRO A 115 15.85 2.02 -2.16
C PRO A 115 16.99 1.07 -2.57
N GLY A 116 16.78 -0.24 -2.48
CA GLY A 116 17.85 -1.23 -2.63
C GLY A 116 18.71 -1.37 -1.37
N ARG A 117 19.46 -2.45 -1.30
CA ARG A 117 20.45 -2.69 -0.25
C ARG A 117 21.79 -3.10 -0.86
N GLU A 118 22.88 -2.79 -0.16
CA GLU A 118 24.23 -3.14 -0.61
C GLU A 118 24.57 -2.63 -2.02
N GLY A 119 23.99 -1.47 -2.40
CA GLY A 119 24.17 -0.90 -3.74
C GLY A 119 23.43 -1.63 -4.85
N ASN A 120 22.50 -2.54 -4.52
CA ASN A 120 21.74 -3.33 -5.47
C ASN A 120 20.24 -3.01 -5.37
N MET A 121 19.70 -2.36 -6.40
CA MET A 121 18.28 -1.98 -6.47
C MET A 121 17.31 -3.18 -6.51
N TYR A 122 17.79 -4.38 -6.85
CA TYR A 122 16.96 -5.58 -6.88
C TYR A 122 16.71 -6.17 -5.48
N VAL A 123 17.51 -5.74 -4.48
CA VAL A 123 17.47 -6.31 -3.12
C VAL A 123 16.61 -5.44 -2.21
N ASN A 124 15.32 -5.70 -2.22
CA ASN A 124 14.35 -5.07 -1.34
C ASN A 124 13.42 -6.14 -0.78
N ASN A 125 13.24 -6.18 0.52
CA ASN A 125 12.26 -7.07 1.13
C ASN A 125 10.85 -6.46 1.00
N PRO A 126 9.92 -7.05 0.24
CA PRO A 126 8.55 -6.58 0.24
C PRO A 126 7.89 -6.88 1.59
N LYS A 127 7.41 -5.84 2.25
CA LYS A 127 6.66 -5.93 3.51
C LYS A 127 5.19 -6.18 3.18
N ILE A 128 4.76 -7.44 3.28
CA ILE A 128 3.43 -7.88 2.81
C ILE A 128 2.33 -7.52 3.80
N ILE A 129 2.64 -7.62 5.11
CA ILE A 129 1.72 -7.23 6.19
C ILE A 129 2.51 -6.46 7.23
N ARG A 130 2.09 -5.23 7.49
CA ARG A 130 2.63 -4.37 8.54
C ARG A 130 1.57 -4.07 9.59
N LEU A 131 1.99 -3.73 10.80
CA LEU A 131 1.07 -3.37 11.88
C LEU A 131 0.18 -2.17 11.52
N SER A 132 0.69 -1.19 10.76
CA SER A 132 -0.11 -0.08 10.25
C SER A 132 -1.29 -0.53 9.38
N ASP A 133 -1.11 -1.57 8.53
CA ASP A 133 -2.25 -2.15 7.80
C ASP A 133 -3.29 -2.77 8.76
N VAL A 134 -2.84 -3.37 9.87
CA VAL A 134 -3.76 -3.91 10.89
C VAL A 134 -4.56 -2.80 11.58
N TYR A 135 -3.94 -1.66 11.87
CA TYR A 135 -4.65 -0.46 12.37
C TYR A 135 -5.69 0.03 11.38
N LEU A 136 -5.35 0.06 10.10
CA LEU A 136 -6.28 0.49 9.03
C LEU A 136 -7.42 -0.53 8.81
N ILE A 137 -7.16 -1.83 8.98
CA ILE A 137 -8.20 -2.87 9.01
C ILE A 137 -9.14 -2.64 10.20
N ALA A 138 -8.60 -2.37 11.39
CA ALA A 138 -9.40 -2.10 12.58
C ALA A 138 -10.26 -0.84 12.40
N ALA A 139 -9.70 0.24 11.86
CA ALA A 139 -10.43 1.47 11.59
C ALA A 139 -11.59 1.25 10.61
N GLU A 140 -11.32 0.56 9.48
CA GLU A 140 -12.35 0.28 8.49
C GLU A 140 -13.45 -0.64 9.04
N ALA A 141 -13.08 -1.68 9.75
CA ALA A 141 -14.04 -2.58 10.38
C ALA A 141 -14.87 -1.86 11.46
N ALA A 142 -14.24 -0.99 12.26
CA ALA A 142 -14.92 -0.20 13.28
C ALA A 142 -15.94 0.76 12.69
N VAL A 143 -15.60 1.54 11.64
CA VAL A 143 -16.56 2.47 11.03
C VAL A 143 -17.77 1.74 10.44
N LYS A 144 -17.56 0.52 9.89
CA LYS A 144 -18.63 -0.30 9.31
C LYS A 144 -19.51 -0.99 10.36
N THR A 145 -19.05 -1.14 11.59
CA THR A 145 -19.77 -1.73 12.71
C THR A 145 -20.27 -0.70 13.72
N GLY A 146 -20.08 0.61 13.46
CA GLY A 146 -20.48 1.68 14.36
C GLY A 146 -19.59 1.84 15.58
N GLY A 147 -18.35 1.32 15.53
CA GLY A 147 -17.36 1.45 16.59
C GLY A 147 -16.48 2.70 16.44
N ASP A 148 -15.55 2.89 17.38
CA ASP A 148 -14.61 4.00 17.40
C ASP A 148 -13.46 3.77 16.39
N ALA A 149 -13.65 4.22 15.16
CA ALA A 149 -12.65 4.18 14.11
C ALA A 149 -11.56 5.26 14.28
N ALA A 150 -11.91 6.40 14.90
CA ALA A 150 -11.00 7.52 15.04
C ALA A 150 -9.80 7.17 15.92
N SER A 151 -9.97 6.37 16.97
CA SER A 151 -8.88 5.96 17.86
C SER A 151 -7.74 5.25 17.12
N TYR A 152 -8.06 4.39 16.15
CA TYR A 152 -7.05 3.68 15.35
C TYR A 152 -6.31 4.62 14.39
N ILE A 153 -7.04 5.53 13.75
CA ILE A 153 -6.46 6.53 12.84
C ILE A 153 -5.58 7.52 13.62
N ASN A 154 -6.06 8.00 14.77
CA ASN A 154 -5.29 8.90 15.63
C ASN A 154 -3.98 8.25 16.08
N THR A 155 -4.03 6.99 16.51
CA THR A 155 -2.83 6.24 16.90
C THR A 155 -1.84 6.12 15.74
N LEU A 156 -2.30 5.81 14.54
CA LEU A 156 -1.45 5.72 13.36
C LEU A 156 -0.84 7.08 13.01
N ARG A 157 -1.66 8.13 12.92
CA ARG A 157 -1.23 9.49 12.52
C ARG A 157 -0.27 10.12 13.50
N LYS A 158 -0.39 9.89 14.80
CA LYS A 158 0.59 10.33 15.82
C LYS A 158 2.00 9.76 15.55
N ASN A 159 2.09 8.61 14.91
CA ASN A 159 3.35 8.01 14.51
C ASN A 159 3.79 8.39 13.09
N ARG A 160 3.08 9.30 12.43
CA ARG A 160 3.35 9.73 11.05
C ARG A 160 3.45 11.23 10.88
N ILE A 161 2.72 12.01 11.69
CA ILE A 161 2.56 13.45 11.50
C ILE A 161 3.04 14.18 12.74
N THR A 162 4.03 15.04 12.56
CA THR A 162 4.54 15.89 13.64
C THR A 162 3.48 16.91 14.06
N GLY A 163 3.23 17.01 15.36
CA GLY A 163 2.23 17.96 15.89
C GLY A 163 0.78 17.56 15.60
N TYR A 164 0.52 16.28 15.29
CA TYR A 164 -0.83 15.80 15.00
C TYR A 164 -1.79 15.98 16.16
N GLU A 165 -2.97 16.52 15.87
CA GLU A 165 -4.08 16.67 16.83
C GLU A 165 -5.16 15.63 16.53
N ASP A 166 -5.73 15.01 17.57
CA ASP A 166 -6.72 13.95 17.46
C ASP A 166 -8.01 14.45 16.80
N VAL A 167 -8.49 13.69 15.84
CA VAL A 167 -9.84 13.88 15.30
C VAL A 167 -10.87 13.09 16.12
N THR A 168 -12.09 13.58 16.18
CA THR A 168 -13.18 12.94 16.94
C THR A 168 -13.96 11.89 16.15
N SER A 169 -13.89 11.97 14.82
CA SER A 169 -14.56 11.02 13.92
C SER A 169 -13.81 10.93 12.59
N VAL A 170 -13.98 9.82 11.88
CA VAL A 170 -13.48 9.59 10.53
C VAL A 170 -14.56 8.87 9.70
N THR A 171 -14.60 9.16 8.41
CA THR A 171 -15.45 8.47 7.44
C THR A 171 -14.72 7.28 6.82
N LEU A 172 -15.44 6.44 6.07
CA LEU A 172 -14.83 5.38 5.29
C LEU A 172 -13.85 5.93 4.23
N GLU A 173 -14.21 7.05 3.59
CA GLU A 173 -13.37 7.72 2.61
C GLU A 173 -12.06 8.21 3.23
N ASP A 174 -12.10 8.79 4.43
CA ASP A 174 -10.91 9.21 5.16
C ASP A 174 -9.99 8.02 5.45
N ILE A 175 -10.54 6.89 5.85
CA ILE A 175 -9.79 5.66 6.14
C ILE A 175 -9.18 5.09 4.86
N LEU A 176 -9.92 5.04 3.76
CA LEU A 176 -9.39 4.55 2.48
C LEU A 176 -8.31 5.47 1.93
N PHE A 177 -8.44 6.77 2.11
CA PHE A 177 -7.39 7.72 1.75
C PHE A 177 -6.15 7.54 2.64
N GLU A 178 -6.33 7.37 3.96
CA GLU A 178 -5.22 7.08 4.88
C GLU A 178 -4.50 5.77 4.48
N ARG A 179 -5.25 4.72 4.10
CA ARG A 179 -4.68 3.49 3.56
C ARG A 179 -3.83 3.75 2.31
N ARG A 180 -4.33 4.59 1.41
CA ARG A 180 -3.59 4.99 0.20
C ARG A 180 -2.29 5.72 0.55
N VAL A 181 -2.34 6.65 1.52
CA VAL A 181 -1.16 7.40 1.98
C VAL A 181 -0.17 6.51 2.74
N GLU A 182 -0.65 5.56 3.55
CA GLU A 182 0.22 4.67 4.32
C GLU A 182 0.82 3.55 3.47
N LEU A 183 0.04 2.96 2.56
CA LEU A 183 0.38 1.74 1.84
C LEU A 183 0.70 1.96 0.35
N PHE A 184 1.04 3.20 -0.06
CA PHE A 184 1.43 3.44 -1.45
C PHE A 184 2.63 2.57 -1.84
N ALA A 185 2.65 2.11 -3.07
CA ALA A 185 3.61 1.17 -3.62
C ALA A 185 3.64 -0.23 -2.94
N GLU A 186 2.68 -0.54 -2.05
CA GLU A 186 2.53 -1.86 -1.40
C GLU A 186 1.33 -2.66 -1.94
N ASN A 187 0.75 -2.23 -3.05
CA ASN A 187 -0.21 -2.94 -3.91
C ASN A 187 -1.52 -3.41 -3.26
N SER A 188 -2.30 -2.50 -2.66
CA SER A 188 -3.64 -2.87 -2.15
C SER A 188 -4.76 -1.92 -2.58
N MET A 189 -4.45 -0.71 -3.03
CA MET A 189 -5.38 0.40 -3.16
C MET A 189 -6.59 0.09 -4.06
N ALA A 190 -6.38 -0.45 -5.25
CA ALA A 190 -7.47 -0.70 -6.18
C ALA A 190 -8.50 -1.69 -5.61
N PHE A 191 -8.02 -2.78 -5.02
CA PHE A 191 -8.89 -3.78 -4.38
C PHE A 191 -9.65 -3.21 -3.18
N ASP A 192 -9.03 -2.35 -2.39
CA ASP A 192 -9.68 -1.71 -1.25
C ASP A 192 -10.83 -0.79 -1.69
N TYR A 193 -10.67 -0.04 -2.78
CA TYR A 193 -11.72 0.79 -3.35
C TYR A 193 -12.85 -0.06 -3.98
N TRP A 194 -12.51 -1.03 -4.83
CA TRP A 194 -13.51 -1.86 -5.51
C TRP A 194 -14.36 -2.69 -4.56
N ARG A 195 -13.77 -3.32 -3.53
CA ARG A 195 -14.55 -4.06 -2.52
C ARG A 195 -15.49 -3.15 -1.71
N ASN A 196 -15.18 -1.86 -1.63
CA ASN A 196 -16.05 -0.84 -1.04
C ASN A 196 -16.97 -0.17 -2.07
N LYS A 197 -17.12 -0.75 -3.28
CA LYS A 197 -17.98 -0.28 -4.38
C LYS A 197 -17.62 1.12 -4.87
N MET A 198 -16.37 1.51 -4.73
CA MET A 198 -15.84 2.79 -5.20
C MET A 198 -15.06 2.59 -6.50
N SER A 199 -15.00 3.65 -7.32
CA SER A 199 -14.22 3.67 -8.54
C SER A 199 -12.75 4.02 -8.28
N VAL A 200 -11.87 3.59 -9.17
CA VAL A 200 -10.47 3.99 -9.20
C VAL A 200 -10.18 4.71 -10.52
N ASN A 201 -9.62 5.92 -10.44
CA ASN A 201 -9.09 6.60 -11.61
C ASN A 201 -7.67 6.10 -11.91
N ASN A 202 -7.51 5.50 -13.08
CA ASN A 202 -6.23 5.09 -13.62
C ASN A 202 -5.81 6.09 -14.71
N PRO A 203 -4.57 6.62 -14.69
CA PRO A 203 -4.13 7.65 -15.63
C PRO A 203 -4.12 7.19 -17.10
N TYR A 204 -4.04 5.87 -17.35
CA TYR A 204 -3.93 5.31 -18.70
C TYR A 204 -5.27 4.86 -19.28
N VAL A 205 -6.19 4.37 -18.43
CA VAL A 205 -7.47 3.76 -18.88
C VAL A 205 -8.70 4.46 -18.33
N GLY A 206 -8.51 5.57 -17.62
CA GLY A 206 -9.59 6.37 -17.03
C GLY A 206 -10.24 5.72 -15.82
N GLU A 207 -11.52 6.03 -15.58
CA GLU A 207 -12.27 5.48 -14.45
C GLU A 207 -12.51 3.97 -14.63
N VAL A 208 -12.16 3.19 -13.59
CA VAL A 208 -12.47 1.77 -13.48
C VAL A 208 -13.44 1.59 -12.31
N LYS A 209 -14.70 1.29 -12.59
CA LYS A 209 -15.75 1.06 -11.61
C LYS A 209 -15.58 -0.30 -10.93
N TYR A 210 -16.11 -0.45 -9.72
CA TYR A 210 -16.01 -1.70 -8.95
C TYR A 210 -16.61 -2.94 -9.65
N ASN A 211 -17.56 -2.75 -10.56
CA ASN A 211 -18.22 -3.79 -11.35
C ASN A 211 -17.73 -3.84 -12.81
N ASP A 212 -16.64 -3.16 -13.13
CA ASP A 212 -16.02 -3.23 -14.45
C ASP A 212 -15.29 -4.57 -14.61
N TYR A 213 -15.33 -5.16 -15.81
CA TYR A 213 -14.65 -6.42 -16.09
C TYR A 213 -13.14 -6.35 -15.82
N ARG A 214 -12.51 -5.17 -15.97
CA ARG A 214 -11.10 -4.92 -15.72
C ARG A 214 -10.68 -5.07 -14.25
N THR A 215 -11.62 -5.20 -13.30
CA THR A 215 -11.32 -5.53 -11.90
C THR A 215 -10.87 -6.98 -11.71
N ILE A 216 -11.09 -7.82 -12.72
CA ILE A 216 -10.62 -9.21 -12.77
C ILE A 216 -9.58 -9.28 -13.88
N LEU A 217 -8.40 -9.81 -13.60
CA LEU A 217 -7.36 -9.95 -14.62
C LEU A 217 -7.74 -10.99 -15.69
N PRO A 218 -7.32 -10.79 -16.96
CA PRO A 218 -7.50 -11.81 -17.98
C PRO A 218 -6.69 -13.07 -17.67
N ILE A 219 -7.17 -14.21 -18.13
CA ILE A 219 -6.35 -15.43 -18.17
C ILE A 219 -5.28 -15.20 -19.26
N PRO A 220 -3.98 -15.43 -18.98
CA PRO A 220 -2.94 -15.28 -19.97
C PRO A 220 -3.22 -16.09 -21.24
N LEU A 221 -2.93 -15.51 -22.41
CA LEU A 221 -3.21 -16.14 -23.69
C LEU A 221 -2.49 -17.50 -23.85
N ASP A 222 -1.29 -17.61 -23.33
CA ASP A 222 -0.52 -18.86 -23.36
C ASP A 222 -1.25 -19.99 -22.61
N GLU A 223 -1.87 -19.67 -21.46
CA GLU A 223 -2.67 -20.64 -20.70
C GLU A 223 -3.93 -21.07 -21.45
N LEU A 224 -4.60 -20.11 -22.12
CA LEU A 224 -5.77 -20.42 -22.95
C LEU A 224 -5.42 -21.31 -24.13
N ASN A 225 -4.24 -21.12 -24.73
CA ASN A 225 -3.78 -21.92 -25.86
C ASN A 225 -3.36 -23.35 -25.46
N LEU A 226 -3.03 -23.58 -24.18
CA LEU A 226 -2.61 -24.89 -23.67
C LEU A 226 -3.77 -25.73 -23.13
N GLY A 227 -4.94 -25.14 -22.89
CA GLY A 227 -6.06 -25.81 -22.24
C GLY A 227 -7.39 -25.64 -22.96
N ASP A 228 -7.84 -26.64 -23.69
CA ASP A 228 -9.11 -26.65 -24.44
C ASP A 228 -10.36 -26.39 -23.54
N ALA A 229 -10.23 -26.53 -22.24
CA ALA A 229 -11.32 -26.33 -21.26
C ALA A 229 -11.35 -24.94 -20.64
N LEU A 230 -10.32 -24.09 -20.88
CA LEU A 230 -10.26 -22.75 -20.30
C LEU A 230 -11.06 -21.76 -21.14
N VAL A 231 -11.92 -21.01 -20.47
CA VAL A 231 -12.71 -19.94 -21.09
C VAL A 231 -12.27 -18.62 -20.47
N GLN A 232 -11.97 -17.63 -21.31
CA GLN A 232 -11.55 -16.30 -20.88
C GLN A 232 -12.61 -15.64 -19.98
N ASN A 233 -12.16 -14.82 -19.03
CA ASN A 233 -13.02 -13.99 -18.22
C ASN A 233 -13.86 -13.06 -19.10
N PRO A 234 -15.16 -12.81 -18.76
CA PRO A 234 -16.01 -11.94 -19.56
C PRO A 234 -15.40 -10.55 -19.77
N GLY A 235 -15.43 -10.07 -21.01
CA GLY A 235 -14.94 -8.74 -21.39
C GLY A 235 -13.56 -8.70 -22.04
N TYR A 236 -12.85 -9.86 -22.09
CA TYR A 236 -11.54 -10.02 -22.74
C TYR A 236 -11.60 -10.85 -24.00
#